data_974702617d68ec4e6e6e87bf7ca01517
#
_entry.id   974702617d68ec4e6e6e87bf7ca01517
#
_cell.length_a   1.000
_cell.length_b   1.000
_cell.length_c   1.000
_cell.angle_alpha   90.00
_cell.angle_beta   90.00
_cell.angle_gamma   90.00
#
_symmetry.space_group_name_H-M   'P 1'
#
loop_
_entity.id
_entity.type
_entity.pdbx_description
1 polymer ?
#
loop_
_entity_poly.entity_id
_entity_poly.type
_entity_poly.pdbx_seq_one_letter_code
_entity_poly.pdbx_strand_id
1 'polypeptide(L)'
;MDIVEKVLKYVMESKGYAWFDGNKAYNVNIIGVRSGSLTAGTFDDSLYLVYRDNSLRLKSKKYQITTDIGRYYLKHENKLNSKGGAILVPNQYRSVYKIDTHNGKYEALCQRLGNVCVYRDNDGDDKLDMNPDTIECGRFGINIHKSSKYNSENKEGEIGKYSAGCQVFKIES
;
A
#
# COMPACT_ATOMS: atom_id res chain seq x y z
N MET A 1 19.88 14.37 -6.36
CA MET A 1 18.75 13.49 -6.74
C MET A 1 19.31 12.35 -7.57
N ASP A 2 19.19 11.12 -7.12
CA ASP A 2 19.60 9.97 -7.92
C ASP A 2 18.63 9.69 -9.08
N ILE A 3 18.92 8.67 -9.90
CA ILE A 3 18.11 8.37 -11.10
C ILE A 3 16.70 7.92 -10.70
N VAL A 4 16.55 7.14 -9.62
CA VAL A 4 15.28 6.63 -9.15
C VAL A 4 14.38 7.77 -8.66
N GLU A 5 14.91 8.69 -7.88
CA GLU A 5 14.18 9.86 -7.40
C GLU A 5 13.70 10.75 -8.54
N LYS A 6 14.53 10.95 -9.58
CA LYS A 6 14.15 11.70 -10.79
C LYS A 6 13.00 11.03 -11.52
N VAL A 7 13.05 9.71 -11.69
CA VAL A 7 11.99 8.94 -12.35
C VAL A 7 10.69 9.02 -11.55
N LEU A 8 10.75 8.80 -10.22
CA LEU A 8 9.57 8.89 -9.36
C LEU A 8 8.94 10.28 -9.43
N LYS A 9 9.75 11.33 -9.32
CA LYS A 9 9.26 12.71 -9.44
C LYS A 9 8.58 12.94 -10.78
N TYR A 10 9.24 12.58 -11.88
CA TYR A 10 8.68 12.71 -13.22
C TYR A 10 7.33 12.01 -13.38
N VAL A 11 7.23 10.76 -12.91
CA VAL A 11 5.98 9.99 -12.97
C VAL A 11 4.88 10.64 -12.14
N MET A 12 5.18 11.10 -10.93
CA MET A 12 4.20 11.79 -10.09
C MET A 12 3.70 13.07 -10.75
N GLU A 13 4.60 13.92 -11.25
CA GLU A 13 4.25 15.18 -11.91
C GLU A 13 3.50 14.95 -13.23
N SER A 14 3.87 13.94 -14.02
CA SER A 14 3.17 13.60 -15.28
C SER A 14 1.73 13.14 -15.08
N LYS A 15 1.42 12.63 -13.88
CA LYS A 15 0.05 12.27 -13.46
C LYS A 15 -0.71 13.46 -12.83
N GLY A 16 -0.11 14.64 -12.75
CA GLY A 16 -0.69 15.79 -12.05
C GLY A 16 -0.66 15.69 -10.54
N TYR A 17 0.14 14.79 -9.97
CA TYR A 17 0.28 14.61 -8.54
C TYR A 17 1.26 15.60 -7.93
N ALA A 18 1.01 16.06 -6.72
CA ALA A 18 1.94 16.89 -5.98
C ALA A 18 3.19 16.11 -5.60
N TRP A 19 4.34 16.72 -5.84
CA TRP A 19 5.63 16.28 -5.30
C TRP A 19 6.04 17.21 -4.16
N PHE A 20 6.29 16.65 -3.00
CA PHE A 20 6.71 17.42 -1.82
C PHE A 20 8.22 17.57 -1.80
N ASP A 21 8.71 18.69 -2.33
CA ASP A 21 10.14 19.04 -2.43
C ASP A 21 10.41 20.41 -1.78
N GLY A 22 9.63 20.78 -0.78
CA GLY A 22 9.72 22.07 -0.12
C GLY A 22 10.93 22.19 0.83
N ASN A 23 11.22 23.43 1.27
CA ASN A 23 12.30 23.77 2.21
C ASN A 23 11.99 23.36 3.67
N LYS A 24 11.24 22.27 3.86
CA LYS A 24 10.93 21.72 5.18
C LYS A 24 11.46 20.29 5.28
N ALA A 25 12.19 20.04 6.36
CA ALA A 25 12.59 18.69 6.72
C ALA A 25 11.35 17.82 6.94
N TYR A 26 11.45 16.55 6.54
CA TYR A 26 10.43 15.51 6.73
C TYR A 26 9.06 15.81 6.09
N ASN A 27 9.04 16.64 5.04
CA ASN A 27 7.89 16.68 4.14
C ASN A 27 7.99 15.47 3.20
N VAL A 28 7.18 14.44 3.43
CA VAL A 28 7.44 13.09 2.94
C VAL A 28 6.58 12.77 1.73
N ASN A 29 7.20 12.19 0.70
CA ASN A 29 6.51 11.45 -0.35
C ASN A 29 6.58 9.96 -0.04
N ILE A 30 5.43 9.30 0.09
CA ILE A 30 5.29 7.86 0.25
C ILE A 30 4.71 7.31 -1.04
N ILE A 31 5.48 6.53 -1.78
CA ILE A 31 5.13 6.12 -3.13
C ILE A 31 5.14 4.60 -3.21
N GLY A 32 3.96 4.00 -3.32
CA GLY A 32 3.78 2.60 -3.63
C GLY A 32 3.90 2.38 -5.14
N VAL A 33 4.69 1.42 -5.54
CA VAL A 33 4.84 0.99 -6.93
C VAL A 33 4.43 -0.47 -6.99
N ARG A 34 3.25 -0.71 -7.58
CA ARG A 34 2.74 -2.05 -7.83
C ARG A 34 3.53 -2.72 -8.94
N SER A 35 3.81 -4.00 -8.79
CA SER A 35 4.41 -4.82 -9.85
C SER A 35 3.44 -5.02 -11.02
N GLY A 36 3.94 -5.53 -12.13
CA GLY A 36 3.07 -5.92 -13.27
C GLY A 36 2.41 -7.29 -13.09
N SER A 37 2.69 -7.99 -11.99
CA SER A 37 2.08 -9.29 -11.69
C SER A 37 0.65 -9.12 -11.22
N LEU A 38 -0.25 -9.94 -11.74
CA LEU A 38 -1.63 -10.05 -11.26
C LEU A 38 -1.82 -11.23 -10.30
N THR A 39 -0.74 -11.89 -9.89
CA THR A 39 -0.80 -13.02 -8.95
C THR A 39 -0.87 -12.50 -7.52
N ALA A 40 -1.97 -12.75 -6.84
CA ALA A 40 -2.15 -12.36 -5.45
C ALA A 40 -1.20 -13.12 -4.50
N GLY A 41 -0.95 -12.55 -3.34
CA GLY A 41 -0.31 -13.24 -2.22
C GLY A 41 1.22 -13.15 -2.20
N THR A 42 1.85 -12.24 -2.96
CA THR A 42 3.30 -12.07 -3.03
C THR A 42 3.74 -10.69 -2.56
N PHE A 43 4.97 -10.59 -2.00
CA PHE A 43 5.62 -9.31 -1.68
C PHE A 43 6.52 -8.89 -2.84
N ASP A 44 5.95 -8.54 -3.96
CA ASP A 44 6.68 -8.18 -5.19
C ASP A 44 6.61 -6.70 -5.56
N ASP A 45 5.97 -5.90 -4.70
CA ASP A 45 5.85 -4.46 -4.86
C ASP A 45 6.96 -3.70 -4.12
N SER A 46 7.04 -2.42 -4.39
CA SER A 46 8.00 -1.53 -3.74
C SER A 46 7.32 -0.30 -3.14
N LEU A 47 7.79 0.14 -1.99
CA LEU A 47 7.46 1.44 -1.42
C LEU A 47 8.73 2.28 -1.33
N TYR A 48 8.65 3.50 -1.86
CA TYR A 48 9.70 4.49 -1.74
C TYR A 48 9.27 5.58 -0.76
N LEU A 49 10.16 5.88 0.19
CA LEU A 49 10.04 6.99 1.10
C LEU A 49 11.05 8.06 0.69
N VAL A 50 10.57 9.20 0.18
CA VAL A 50 11.44 10.29 -0.30
C VAL A 50 11.16 11.55 0.51
N TYR A 51 12.19 12.13 1.12
CA TYR A 51 12.08 13.29 2.01
C TYR A 51 13.39 14.05 2.12
N ARG A 52 13.38 15.27 2.66
CA ARG A 52 14.59 15.99 3.08
C ARG A 52 14.84 15.78 4.57
N ASP A 53 16.09 15.51 4.93
CA ASP A 53 16.53 15.45 6.33
C ASP A 53 16.64 16.85 6.98
N ASN A 54 17.05 16.91 8.24
CA ASN A 54 17.24 18.18 8.95
C ASN A 54 18.26 19.13 8.30
N SER A 55 19.20 18.59 7.50
CA SER A 55 20.15 19.38 6.72
C SER A 55 19.63 19.71 5.32
N LEU A 56 18.34 19.50 5.08
CA LEU A 56 17.64 19.66 3.79
C LEU A 56 18.23 18.81 2.65
N ARG A 57 19.02 17.80 2.96
CA ARG A 57 19.52 16.83 1.99
C ARG A 57 18.43 15.83 1.64
N LEU A 58 18.25 15.60 0.35
CA LEU A 58 17.29 14.61 -0.14
C LEU A 58 17.74 13.20 0.27
N LYS A 59 16.80 12.44 0.79
CA LYS A 59 16.95 11.04 1.21
C LYS A 59 15.88 10.21 0.53
N SER A 60 16.25 9.01 0.14
CA SER A 60 15.30 7.99 -0.30
C SER A 60 15.57 6.67 0.38
N LYS A 61 14.51 5.94 0.67
CA LYS A 61 14.55 4.57 1.16
C LYS A 61 13.57 3.73 0.35
N LYS A 62 13.99 2.53 -0.04
CA LYS A 62 13.15 1.54 -0.71
C LYS A 62 12.84 0.40 0.24
N TYR A 63 11.60 -0.05 0.25
CA TYR A 63 11.13 -1.19 1.02
C TYR A 63 10.40 -2.17 0.11
N GLN A 64 10.54 -3.46 0.39
CA GLN A 64 9.71 -4.50 -0.22
C GLN A 64 8.36 -4.55 0.51
N ILE A 65 7.28 -4.46 -0.25
CA ILE A 65 5.91 -4.47 0.27
C ILE A 65 4.99 -5.33 -0.59
N THR A 66 3.75 -5.46 -0.14
CA THR A 66 2.63 -5.71 -1.02
C THR A 66 1.69 -4.50 -1.03
N THR A 67 1.15 -4.17 -2.20
CA THR A 67 0.03 -3.24 -2.38
C THR A 67 -1.27 -3.99 -2.64
N ASP A 68 -1.23 -5.32 -2.54
CA ASP A 68 -2.28 -6.22 -2.96
C ASP A 68 -2.97 -6.90 -1.78
N ILE A 69 -4.11 -7.46 -2.06
CA ILE A 69 -4.84 -8.32 -1.13
C ILE A 69 -4.19 -9.70 -1.06
N GLY A 70 -4.17 -10.31 0.11
CA GLY A 70 -3.73 -11.69 0.30
C GLY A 70 -4.76 -12.69 -0.24
N ARG A 71 -4.29 -13.80 -0.81
CA ARG A 71 -5.13 -14.89 -1.36
C ARG A 71 -6.23 -15.35 -0.41
N TYR A 72 -5.97 -15.33 0.89
CA TYR A 72 -6.95 -15.73 1.89
C TYR A 72 -8.26 -14.94 1.78
N TYR A 73 -8.17 -13.62 1.57
CA TYR A 73 -9.35 -12.74 1.51
C TYR A 73 -9.98 -12.63 0.11
N LEU A 74 -9.35 -13.17 -0.92
CA LEU A 74 -9.97 -13.32 -2.25
C LEU A 74 -11.00 -14.45 -2.26
N LYS A 75 -10.83 -15.49 -1.43
CA LYS A 75 -11.76 -16.62 -1.39
C LYS A 75 -13.13 -16.19 -0.85
N HIS A 76 -14.19 -16.70 -1.47
CA HIS A 76 -15.57 -16.32 -1.15
C HIS A 76 -15.94 -16.51 0.33
N GLU A 77 -15.44 -17.57 0.95
CA GLU A 77 -15.69 -17.90 2.34
C GLU A 77 -14.97 -16.98 3.34
N ASN A 78 -13.93 -16.27 2.90
CA ASN A 78 -13.07 -15.44 3.75
C ASN A 78 -13.18 -13.94 3.49
N LYS A 79 -13.94 -13.52 2.49
CA LYS A 79 -14.08 -12.12 2.12
C LYS A 79 -14.73 -11.31 3.24
N LEU A 80 -14.18 -10.12 3.51
CA LEU A 80 -14.70 -9.21 4.54
C LEU A 80 -15.85 -8.32 4.05
N ASN A 81 -16.13 -8.32 2.75
CA ASN A 81 -17.16 -7.51 2.14
C ASN A 81 -17.90 -8.33 1.06
N SER A 82 -19.21 -8.22 1.02
CA SER A 82 -20.04 -8.94 0.03
C SER A 82 -19.72 -8.59 -1.42
N LYS A 83 -19.17 -7.41 -1.67
CA LYS A 83 -18.75 -6.95 -3.00
C LYS A 83 -17.33 -7.44 -3.38
N GLY A 84 -16.65 -8.17 -2.51
CA GLY A 84 -15.34 -8.76 -2.78
C GLY A 84 -14.18 -8.11 -2.06
N GLY A 85 -12.98 -8.61 -2.36
CA GLY A 85 -11.70 -8.12 -1.84
C GLY A 85 -11.41 -6.68 -2.26
N ALA A 86 -10.62 -5.97 -1.45
CA ALA A 86 -10.25 -4.57 -1.74
C ALA A 86 -8.84 -4.50 -2.32
N ILE A 87 -8.68 -3.87 -3.48
CA ILE A 87 -7.39 -3.57 -4.09
C ILE A 87 -7.30 -2.06 -4.27
N LEU A 88 -6.32 -1.41 -3.64
CA LEU A 88 -6.19 0.06 -3.67
C LEU A 88 -6.02 0.58 -5.09
N VAL A 89 -6.89 1.50 -5.52
CA VAL A 89 -6.77 2.16 -6.83
C VAL A 89 -5.53 3.05 -6.84
N PRO A 90 -4.67 2.98 -7.86
CA PRO A 90 -3.54 3.90 -7.99
C PRO A 90 -4.00 5.35 -8.07
N ASN A 91 -3.64 6.15 -7.07
CA ASN A 91 -3.98 7.57 -6.98
C ASN A 91 -3.07 8.27 -5.97
N GLN A 92 -3.15 9.59 -5.87
CA GLN A 92 -2.56 10.35 -4.79
C GLN A 92 -3.59 10.59 -3.66
N TYR A 93 -3.36 9.99 -2.51
CA TYR A 93 -4.21 10.11 -1.33
C TYR A 93 -3.58 11.07 -0.32
N ARG A 94 -3.96 12.35 -0.38
CA ARG A 94 -3.43 13.41 0.49
C ARG A 94 -4.26 13.53 1.77
N SER A 95 -3.58 13.72 2.91
CA SER A 95 -4.22 13.93 4.22
C SER A 95 -5.24 12.84 4.61
N VAL A 96 -5.01 11.60 4.16
CA VAL A 96 -5.89 10.45 4.41
C VAL A 96 -5.40 9.65 5.61
N TYR A 97 -4.08 9.61 5.81
CA TYR A 97 -3.43 8.77 6.80
C TYR A 97 -2.96 9.58 8.00
N LYS A 98 -2.97 8.96 9.17
CA LYS A 98 -2.26 9.42 10.37
C LYS A 98 -1.62 8.23 11.08
N ILE A 99 -0.64 8.49 11.93
CA ILE A 99 -0.11 7.49 12.86
C ILE A 99 -1.20 7.21 13.90
N ASP A 100 -1.59 5.93 13.99
CA ASP A 100 -2.63 5.46 14.92
C ASP A 100 -2.42 3.96 15.16
N THR A 101 -3.15 3.40 16.11
CA THR A 101 -3.05 1.99 16.46
C THR A 101 -3.76 1.12 15.41
N HIS A 102 -3.01 0.22 14.76
CA HIS A 102 -3.54 -0.80 13.86
C HIS A 102 -4.06 -1.99 14.66
N ASN A 103 -5.36 -2.29 14.51
CA ASN A 103 -6.05 -3.38 15.21
C ASN A 103 -5.82 -3.42 16.74
N GLY A 104 -5.61 -2.26 17.37
CA GLY A 104 -5.36 -2.17 18.81
C GLY A 104 -3.99 -2.71 19.26
N LYS A 105 -3.05 -2.97 18.34
CA LYS A 105 -1.82 -3.71 18.65
C LYS A 105 -0.54 -2.91 18.53
N TYR A 106 -0.38 -2.10 17.49
CA TYR A 106 0.85 -1.35 17.24
C TYR A 106 0.60 -0.14 16.34
N GLU A 107 1.51 0.82 16.35
CA GLU A 107 1.42 2.03 15.52
C GLU A 107 1.67 1.73 14.05
N ALA A 108 0.84 2.34 13.20
CA ALA A 108 0.93 2.27 11.75
C ALA A 108 0.37 3.53 11.11
N LEU A 109 0.54 3.71 9.81
CA LEU A 109 -0.17 4.72 9.06
C LEU A 109 -1.58 4.21 8.76
N CYS A 110 -2.54 4.69 9.52
CA CYS A 110 -3.93 4.26 9.47
C CYS A 110 -4.78 5.23 8.65
N GLN A 111 -5.64 4.68 7.81
CA GLN A 111 -6.64 5.43 7.06
C GLN A 111 -7.72 5.94 8.02
N ARG A 112 -7.56 7.16 8.56
CA ARG A 112 -8.49 7.75 9.52
C ARG A 112 -9.11 9.07 9.07
N LEU A 113 -8.43 9.81 8.18
CA LEU A 113 -8.77 11.22 7.92
C LEU A 113 -9.54 11.40 6.62
N GLY A 114 -9.47 10.47 5.67
CA GLY A 114 -10.12 10.62 4.37
C GLY A 114 -10.46 9.30 3.70
N ASN A 115 -11.07 9.40 2.53
CA ASN A 115 -11.45 8.26 1.71
C ASN A 115 -10.30 7.82 0.81
N VAL A 116 -10.25 6.53 0.52
CA VAL A 116 -9.50 5.94 -0.59
C VAL A 116 -10.47 5.26 -1.54
N CYS A 117 -10.03 4.98 -2.76
CA CYS A 117 -10.80 4.20 -3.72
C CYS A 117 -10.17 2.81 -3.88
N VAL A 118 -10.99 1.79 -3.97
CA VAL A 118 -10.57 0.40 -4.17
C VAL A 118 -11.34 -0.24 -5.32
N TYR A 119 -10.69 -1.10 -6.08
CA TYR A 119 -11.38 -2.10 -6.89
C TYR A 119 -11.96 -3.15 -5.97
N ARG A 120 -13.08 -3.77 -6.39
CA ARG A 120 -13.67 -4.93 -5.72
C ARG A 120 -13.49 -6.16 -6.58
N ASP A 121 -12.72 -7.09 -6.05
CA ASP A 121 -12.42 -8.37 -6.65
C ASP A 121 -13.28 -9.44 -6.00
N ASN A 122 -14.11 -10.13 -6.77
CA ASN A 122 -15.17 -10.99 -6.22
C ASN A 122 -15.34 -12.33 -6.94
N ASP A 123 -14.45 -12.75 -7.82
CA ASP A 123 -14.56 -14.01 -8.53
C ASP A 123 -14.02 -15.23 -7.76
N GLY A 124 -13.19 -14.97 -6.72
CA GLY A 124 -12.69 -16.00 -5.81
C GLY A 124 -11.48 -16.77 -6.32
N ASP A 125 -10.87 -16.33 -7.41
CA ASP A 125 -9.63 -16.92 -7.93
C ASP A 125 -8.38 -16.35 -7.22
N ASP A 126 -7.18 -16.66 -7.69
CA ASP A 126 -5.91 -16.19 -7.11
C ASP A 126 -5.28 -15.03 -7.90
N LYS A 127 -6.04 -14.43 -8.83
CA LYS A 127 -5.61 -13.27 -9.61
C LYS A 127 -6.21 -12.00 -9.04
N LEU A 128 -5.60 -10.89 -9.40
CA LEU A 128 -6.04 -9.56 -8.97
C LEU A 128 -6.89 -8.93 -10.07
N ASP A 129 -8.17 -8.75 -9.81
CA ASP A 129 -9.10 -8.10 -10.72
C ASP A 129 -9.22 -6.60 -10.41
N MET A 130 -8.66 -5.78 -11.29
CA MET A 130 -8.70 -4.32 -11.19
C MET A 130 -9.68 -3.72 -12.22
N ASN A 131 -10.93 -4.17 -12.15
CA ASN A 131 -11.98 -3.68 -13.05
C ASN A 131 -12.45 -2.28 -12.62
N PRO A 132 -12.32 -1.22 -13.45
CA PRO A 132 -12.78 0.12 -13.13
C PRO A 132 -14.26 0.23 -12.74
N ASP A 133 -15.11 -0.65 -13.26
CA ASP A 133 -16.55 -0.64 -12.98
C ASP A 133 -16.88 -1.08 -11.54
N THR A 134 -15.90 -1.67 -10.83
CA THR A 134 -16.05 -2.13 -9.45
C THR A 134 -15.55 -1.13 -8.41
N ILE A 135 -15.11 0.06 -8.85
CA ILE A 135 -14.49 1.04 -7.95
C ILE A 135 -15.48 1.57 -6.92
N GLU A 136 -15.07 1.51 -5.67
CA GLU A 136 -15.74 2.15 -4.54
C GLU A 136 -14.77 3.06 -3.80
N CYS A 137 -15.28 4.20 -3.32
CA CYS A 137 -14.49 5.13 -2.51
C CYS A 137 -15.08 5.26 -1.11
N GLY A 138 -14.23 5.18 -0.09
CA GLY A 138 -14.69 5.25 1.31
C GLY A 138 -13.57 5.08 2.33
N ARG A 139 -13.96 4.95 3.59
CA ARG A 139 -13.06 4.61 4.70
C ARG A 139 -13.11 3.10 4.93
N PHE A 140 -12.21 2.37 4.28
CA PHE A 140 -12.18 0.90 4.33
C PHE A 140 -11.13 0.37 5.31
N GLY A 141 -10.34 1.24 5.95
CA GLY A 141 -9.25 0.82 6.81
C GLY A 141 -8.03 0.30 6.03
N ILE A 142 -7.82 0.80 4.82
CA ILE A 142 -6.62 0.49 4.02
C ILE A 142 -5.42 1.17 4.67
N ASN A 143 -4.74 0.45 5.54
CA ASN A 143 -3.61 0.95 6.32
C ASN A 143 -2.27 0.60 5.66
N ILE A 144 -1.20 1.27 6.09
CA ILE A 144 0.18 0.96 5.72
C ILE A 144 0.86 0.45 6.98
N HIS A 145 1.18 -0.84 7.03
CA HIS A 145 1.67 -1.50 8.25
C HIS A 145 2.68 -2.62 7.97
N LYS A 146 3.26 -3.17 9.02
CA LYS A 146 4.20 -4.30 8.92
C LYS A 146 3.47 -5.65 8.92
N SER A 147 4.08 -6.67 8.30
CA SER A 147 3.75 -8.08 8.55
C SER A 147 4.28 -8.52 9.92
N SER A 148 4.06 -9.77 10.32
CA SER A 148 4.61 -10.33 11.55
C SER A 148 5.49 -11.54 11.24
N LYS A 149 6.58 -11.71 11.99
CA LYS A 149 7.46 -12.90 11.92
C LYS A 149 6.80 -14.17 12.46
N TYR A 150 5.74 -14.01 13.28
CA TYR A 150 5.24 -15.09 14.12
C TYR A 150 3.95 -15.76 13.65
N ASN A 151 3.57 -15.60 12.39
CA ASN A 151 2.39 -16.29 11.91
C ASN A 151 2.78 -17.64 11.29
N SER A 152 2.69 -18.68 12.08
CA SER A 152 2.97 -20.07 11.69
C SER A 152 2.06 -20.62 10.58
N GLU A 153 0.98 -19.91 10.25
CA GLU A 153 0.04 -20.31 9.21
C GLU A 153 0.44 -19.84 7.80
N ASN A 154 1.40 -18.91 7.68
CA ASN A 154 1.86 -18.42 6.39
C ASN A 154 3.18 -19.08 6.01
N LYS A 155 3.25 -19.62 4.80
CA LYS A 155 4.52 -20.01 4.20
C LYS A 155 5.42 -18.79 4.09
N GLU A 156 6.72 -18.98 4.26
CA GLU A 156 7.69 -17.91 4.13
C GLU A 156 7.54 -17.18 2.80
N GLY A 157 7.36 -15.86 2.85
CA GLY A 157 7.18 -15.02 1.66
C GLY A 157 5.75 -14.83 1.17
N GLU A 158 4.74 -15.43 1.80
CA GLU A 158 3.33 -15.22 1.46
C GLU A 158 2.68 -14.12 2.32
N ILE A 159 1.77 -13.35 1.72
CA ILE A 159 1.01 -12.30 2.42
C ILE A 159 -0.02 -12.91 3.40
N GLY A 160 -0.62 -14.05 3.04
CA GLY A 160 -1.62 -14.74 3.84
C GLY A 160 -2.73 -13.82 4.36
N LYS A 161 -2.93 -13.79 5.67
CA LYS A 161 -3.94 -12.99 6.38
C LYS A 161 -3.47 -11.58 6.77
N TYR A 162 -2.29 -11.12 6.31
CA TYR A 162 -1.79 -9.78 6.67
C TYR A 162 -2.46 -8.66 5.90
N SER A 163 -2.91 -8.91 4.67
CA SER A 163 -3.55 -7.90 3.85
C SER A 163 -4.95 -8.34 3.42
N ALA A 164 -5.96 -7.60 3.86
CA ALA A 164 -7.30 -7.58 3.28
C ALA A 164 -7.48 -6.36 2.35
N GLY A 165 -6.36 -5.88 1.75
CA GLY A 165 -6.25 -4.68 0.92
C GLY A 165 -5.29 -3.63 1.48
N CYS A 166 -4.72 -3.84 2.68
CA CYS A 166 -3.70 -2.97 3.27
C CYS A 166 -2.37 -3.03 2.50
N GLN A 167 -1.58 -1.96 2.61
CA GLN A 167 -0.20 -1.93 2.13
C GLN A 167 0.71 -2.50 3.23
N VAL A 168 1.36 -3.64 2.97
CA VAL A 168 2.04 -4.39 4.03
C VAL A 168 3.53 -4.53 3.73
N PHE A 169 4.37 -4.08 4.68
CA PHE A 169 5.82 -4.28 4.59
C PHE A 169 6.19 -5.73 4.84
N LYS A 170 7.06 -6.26 3.98
CA LYS A 170 7.75 -7.52 4.28
C LYS A 170 8.73 -7.29 5.43
N ILE A 171 8.62 -8.07 6.49
CA ILE A 171 9.64 -8.08 7.55
C ILE A 171 10.75 -9.01 7.09
N GLU A 172 11.97 -8.46 6.98
CA GLU A 172 13.17 -9.25 6.80
C GLU A 172 13.49 -10.01 8.11
N SER A 173 13.91 -11.25 7.96
CA SER A 173 14.26 -12.16 9.05
C SER A 173 15.55 -11.75 9.76
#